data_b27d7fdc7bf802941c9846486022aa61
#
_entry.id   b27d7fdc7bf802941c9846486022aa61
#
_cell.length_a   1.000
_cell.length_b   1.000
_cell.length_c   1.000
_cell.angle_alpha   90.00
_cell.angle_beta   90.00
_cell.angle_gamma   90.00
#
_symmetry.space_group_name_H-M   'P 1'
#
loop_
_entity.id
_entity.type
_entity.pdbx_description
1 polymer ?
#
loop_
_entity_poly.entity_id
_entity_poly.type
_entity_poly.pdbx_seq_one_letter_code
_entity_poly.pdbx_strand_id
1 'polypeptide(L)'
;MSDQRIKLGDLSVGFIQSLAQAVRSQGHDPLPLLQEYGLEPSRLDVAGARLSIARYMRIGHAAIILTGDPALGLRIGQVSRLSYAGLAGVTAAQAPTVREAARTLIRFEPLYAANYRGRSSFHEDREGGWMRFYSISPYNAYNRFVVDSLLCGWLRQLSTVAGQNVPALQLEIEFAAPDYAACYPANTAFGCEHNQLRLSHACLNLRNPDHCPSTWQHLLQLCEQELERLTRIRTLGERIGQLLGPLLNGGREPTLDEVAACLKIPAWTLRRRLTHEGTQFRQILNDTRRDLAQTYIRDTELAFGEIAYLLGFASAEAFQRAFKRWCTVTPGEYRRTRRQ
;
A
#
# COMPACT_ATOMS: atom_id res chain seq x y z
N MET A 1 -12.61 26.42 -0.70
CA MET A 1 -11.23 25.94 -0.97
C MET A 1 -11.11 24.57 -0.33
N SER A 2 -11.17 23.50 -1.10
CA SER A 2 -11.09 22.13 -0.58
C SER A 2 -9.66 21.88 -0.09
N ASP A 3 -9.56 21.43 1.15
CA ASP A 3 -8.33 21.06 1.84
C ASP A 3 -7.72 19.80 1.14
N GLN A 4 -6.97 20.03 0.05
CA GLN A 4 -6.30 18.99 -0.74
C GLN A 4 -5.02 18.55 0.00
N ARG A 5 -5.20 17.83 1.10
CA ARG A 5 -4.08 17.22 1.82
C ARG A 5 -3.56 16.02 1.06
N ILE A 6 -2.27 16.00 0.74
CA ILE A 6 -1.58 14.81 0.27
C ILE A 6 -1.64 13.77 1.40
N LYS A 7 -2.34 12.67 1.17
CA LYS A 7 -2.44 11.56 2.12
C LYS A 7 -1.35 10.54 1.78
N LEU A 8 -0.80 9.82 2.78
CA LEU A 8 0.14 8.70 2.58
C LEU A 8 -0.37 7.68 1.53
N GLY A 9 -1.61 7.80 1.20
CA GLY A 9 -2.37 6.90 0.37
C GLY A 9 -3.58 6.38 1.11
N ASP A 10 -4.39 5.68 0.39
CA ASP A 10 -5.61 5.09 0.91
C ASP A 10 -5.84 3.68 0.34
N LEU A 11 -6.61 2.91 1.07
CA LEU A 11 -6.98 1.54 0.77
C LEU A 11 -8.49 1.44 0.63
N SER A 12 -8.95 0.57 -0.25
CA SER A 12 -10.35 0.15 -0.29
C SER A 12 -10.78 -0.41 1.07
N VAL A 13 -12.03 -0.21 1.45
CA VAL A 13 -12.64 -0.81 2.65
C VAL A 13 -12.58 -2.35 2.64
N GLY A 14 -12.35 -2.98 1.48
CA GLY A 14 -12.13 -4.43 1.37
C GLY A 14 -10.98 -4.94 2.23
N PHE A 15 -9.95 -4.11 2.52
CA PHE A 15 -8.89 -4.47 3.46
C PHE A 15 -9.43 -4.59 4.90
N ILE A 16 -10.35 -3.73 5.30
CA ILE A 16 -11.04 -3.82 6.60
C ILE A 16 -11.97 -5.03 6.64
N GLN A 17 -12.64 -5.34 5.55
CA GLN A 17 -13.49 -6.53 5.46
C GLN A 17 -12.68 -7.82 5.65
N SER A 18 -11.49 -7.91 5.03
CA SER A 18 -10.54 -9.02 5.24
C SER A 18 -10.08 -9.10 6.70
N LEU A 19 -9.70 -7.96 7.31
CA LEU A 19 -9.29 -7.89 8.70
C LEU A 19 -10.42 -8.32 9.64
N ALA A 20 -11.62 -7.79 9.45
CA ALA A 20 -12.79 -8.15 10.25
C ALA A 20 -13.13 -9.66 10.14
N GLN A 21 -13.00 -10.23 8.94
CA GLN A 21 -13.21 -11.66 8.73
C GLN A 21 -12.14 -12.51 9.44
N ALA A 22 -10.88 -12.07 9.43
CA ALA A 22 -9.81 -12.74 10.16
C ALA A 22 -10.05 -12.72 11.68
N VAL A 23 -10.44 -11.56 12.24
CA VAL A 23 -10.78 -11.40 13.65
C VAL A 23 -11.93 -12.35 14.04
N ARG A 24 -12.99 -12.43 13.21
CA ARG A 24 -14.11 -13.38 13.45
C ARG A 24 -13.66 -14.83 13.42
N SER A 25 -12.75 -15.19 12.51
CA SER A 25 -12.23 -16.56 12.43
C SER A 25 -11.43 -17.00 13.66
N GLN A 26 -10.95 -16.02 14.45
CA GLN A 26 -10.30 -16.24 15.75
C GLN A 26 -11.28 -16.19 16.95
N GLY A 27 -12.59 -16.16 16.69
CA GLY A 27 -13.63 -16.16 17.73
C GLY A 27 -13.91 -14.81 18.37
N HIS A 28 -13.41 -13.70 17.80
CA HIS A 28 -13.62 -12.34 18.31
C HIS A 28 -14.62 -11.55 17.47
N ASP A 29 -15.39 -10.65 18.11
CA ASP A 29 -16.21 -9.69 17.38
C ASP A 29 -15.37 -8.47 16.97
N PRO A 30 -15.24 -8.17 15.65
CA PRO A 30 -14.51 -7.00 15.21
C PRO A 30 -15.30 -5.69 15.38
N LEU A 31 -16.61 -5.72 15.63
CA LEU A 31 -17.46 -4.53 15.59
C LEU A 31 -17.05 -3.48 16.62
N PRO A 32 -16.84 -3.81 17.92
CA PRO A 32 -16.38 -2.81 18.90
C PRO A 32 -15.07 -2.13 18.49
N LEU A 33 -14.11 -2.93 18.01
CA LEU A 33 -12.83 -2.42 17.51
C LEU A 33 -13.04 -1.44 16.35
N LEU A 34 -13.86 -1.78 15.37
CA LEU A 34 -14.09 -0.92 14.21
C LEU A 34 -14.80 0.39 14.60
N GLN A 35 -15.74 0.33 15.53
CA GLN A 35 -16.46 1.49 16.07
C GLN A 35 -15.53 2.45 16.81
N GLU A 36 -14.58 1.94 17.62
CA GLU A 36 -13.56 2.75 18.29
C GLU A 36 -12.78 3.60 17.28
N TYR A 37 -12.53 3.05 16.08
CA TYR A 37 -11.90 3.78 14.98
C TYR A 37 -12.90 4.51 14.07
N GLY A 38 -14.18 4.65 14.47
CA GLY A 38 -15.23 5.36 13.72
C GLY A 38 -15.55 4.72 12.37
N LEU A 39 -15.44 3.40 12.26
CA LEU A 39 -15.84 2.60 11.10
C LEU A 39 -17.16 1.90 11.40
N GLU A 40 -18.25 2.60 11.13
CA GLU A 40 -19.59 2.02 11.20
C GLU A 40 -19.82 1.04 10.03
N PRO A 41 -20.60 -0.06 10.22
CA PRO A 41 -20.92 -1.00 9.16
C PRO A 41 -21.44 -0.32 7.89
N SER A 42 -22.30 0.68 8.02
CA SER A 42 -22.86 1.47 6.91
C SER A 42 -21.79 2.16 6.04
N ARG A 43 -20.62 2.46 6.59
CA ARG A 43 -19.49 3.03 5.82
C ARG A 43 -18.71 1.98 5.05
N LEU A 44 -18.76 0.72 5.49
CA LEU A 44 -18.07 -0.40 4.81
C LEU A 44 -18.84 -0.85 3.56
N ASP A 45 -20.13 -0.54 3.50
CA ASP A 45 -21.02 -0.90 2.37
C ASP A 45 -21.05 0.18 1.27
N VAL A 46 -20.41 1.33 1.50
CA VAL A 46 -20.38 2.41 0.50
C VAL A 46 -19.42 2.07 -0.64
N ALA A 47 -19.94 2.04 -1.86
CA ALA A 47 -19.14 1.81 -3.06
C ALA A 47 -18.00 2.84 -3.16
N GLY A 48 -16.77 2.36 -3.37
CA GLY A 48 -15.60 3.21 -3.48
C GLY A 48 -15.12 3.83 -2.15
N ALA A 49 -15.68 3.44 -1.01
CA ALA A 49 -15.20 3.91 0.29
C ALA A 49 -13.75 3.51 0.52
N ARG A 50 -12.99 4.44 1.06
CA ARG A 50 -11.55 4.30 1.28
C ARG A 50 -11.17 4.78 2.68
N LEU A 51 -10.09 4.22 3.22
CA LEU A 51 -9.50 4.64 4.49
C LEU A 51 -8.00 4.89 4.31
N SER A 52 -7.43 5.76 5.14
CA SER A 52 -6.00 6.02 5.08
C SER A 52 -5.18 4.79 5.51
N ILE A 53 -4.04 4.58 4.88
CA ILE A 53 -3.10 3.50 5.21
C ILE A 53 -2.71 3.52 6.68
N ALA A 54 -2.44 4.70 7.22
CA ALA A 54 -2.08 4.88 8.63
C ALA A 54 -3.20 4.41 9.58
N ARG A 55 -4.46 4.68 9.24
CA ARG A 55 -5.61 4.19 10.01
C ARG A 55 -5.74 2.67 9.94
N TYR A 56 -5.54 2.09 8.76
CA TYR A 56 -5.50 0.64 8.58
C TYR A 56 -4.43 -0.01 9.44
N MET A 57 -3.22 0.56 9.48
CA MET A 57 -2.11 0.06 10.29
C MET A 57 -2.44 0.06 11.79
N ARG A 58 -3.08 1.12 12.30
CA ARG A 58 -3.51 1.18 13.72
C ARG A 58 -4.58 0.16 14.03
N ILE A 59 -5.58 0.03 13.17
CA ILE A 59 -6.66 -0.96 13.35
C ILE A 59 -6.08 -2.38 13.32
N GLY A 60 -5.16 -2.67 12.41
CA GLY A 60 -4.51 -3.98 12.34
C GLY A 60 -3.68 -4.30 13.58
N HIS A 61 -2.92 -3.33 14.10
CA HIS A 61 -2.20 -3.50 15.37
C HIS A 61 -3.15 -3.75 16.55
N ALA A 62 -4.23 -2.98 16.66
CA ALA A 62 -5.24 -3.18 17.70
C ALA A 62 -5.96 -4.54 17.56
N ALA A 63 -6.17 -5.01 16.33
CA ALA A 63 -6.72 -6.34 16.07
C ALA A 63 -5.78 -7.47 16.51
N ILE A 64 -4.47 -7.31 16.32
CA ILE A 64 -3.45 -8.25 16.82
C ILE A 64 -3.49 -8.31 18.35
N ILE A 65 -3.61 -7.17 19.02
CA ILE A 65 -3.73 -7.12 20.49
C ILE A 65 -5.04 -7.78 20.94
N LEU A 66 -6.15 -7.49 20.27
CA LEU A 66 -7.48 -8.06 20.59
C LEU A 66 -7.49 -9.59 20.48
N THR A 67 -6.89 -10.13 19.42
CA THR A 67 -6.90 -11.58 19.15
C THR A 67 -5.78 -12.33 19.88
N GLY A 68 -4.75 -11.62 20.33
CA GLY A 68 -3.52 -12.24 20.86
C GLY A 68 -2.75 -13.06 19.82
N ASP A 69 -3.10 -12.95 18.53
CA ASP A 69 -2.44 -13.68 17.44
C ASP A 69 -1.43 -12.77 16.69
N PRO A 70 -0.13 -12.91 16.93
CA PRO A 70 0.88 -12.13 16.23
C PRO A 70 0.94 -12.45 14.73
N ALA A 71 0.44 -13.61 14.30
CA ALA A 71 0.37 -14.05 12.91
C ALA A 71 -0.95 -13.62 12.22
N LEU A 72 -1.75 -12.74 12.83
CA LEU A 72 -3.05 -12.29 12.29
C LEU A 72 -2.92 -11.77 10.85
N GLY A 73 -1.79 -11.18 10.48
CA GLY A 73 -1.52 -10.75 9.10
C GLY A 73 -1.65 -11.88 8.09
N LEU A 74 -1.09 -13.05 8.38
CA LEU A 74 -1.23 -14.24 7.55
C LEU A 74 -2.69 -14.71 7.47
N ARG A 75 -3.43 -14.64 8.60
CA ARG A 75 -4.87 -14.98 8.63
C ARG A 75 -5.69 -14.04 7.76
N ILE A 76 -5.39 -12.73 7.81
CA ILE A 76 -6.04 -11.73 6.93
C ILE A 76 -5.84 -12.11 5.46
N GLY A 77 -4.62 -12.48 5.08
CA GLY A 77 -4.32 -12.96 3.72
C GLY A 77 -5.10 -14.21 3.34
N GLN A 78 -5.18 -15.21 4.22
CA GLN A 78 -5.90 -16.47 4.00
C GLN A 78 -7.40 -16.30 3.74
N VAL A 79 -8.03 -15.29 4.34
CA VAL A 79 -9.47 -14.98 4.15
C VAL A 79 -9.72 -13.92 3.08
N SER A 80 -8.67 -13.41 2.43
CA SER A 80 -8.77 -12.39 1.39
C SER A 80 -9.55 -12.90 0.19
N ARG A 81 -10.42 -12.03 -0.37
CA ARG A 81 -11.25 -12.32 -1.55
C ARG A 81 -10.93 -11.34 -2.67
N LEU A 82 -11.03 -11.80 -3.91
CA LEU A 82 -10.84 -10.95 -5.09
C LEU A 82 -11.79 -9.76 -5.09
N SER A 83 -13.07 -9.97 -4.71
CA SER A 83 -14.07 -8.89 -4.63
C SER A 83 -13.67 -7.73 -3.70
N TYR A 84 -12.80 -7.98 -2.71
CA TYR A 84 -12.31 -6.94 -1.81
C TYR A 84 -11.33 -5.96 -2.47
N ALA A 85 -10.72 -6.35 -3.60
CA ALA A 85 -9.95 -5.45 -4.46
C ALA A 85 -10.85 -4.68 -5.47
N GLY A 86 -12.17 -4.67 -5.25
CA GLY A 86 -13.12 -3.94 -6.08
C GLY A 86 -13.07 -4.35 -7.54
N LEU A 87 -13.17 -3.36 -8.46
CA LEU A 87 -13.18 -3.62 -9.90
C LEU A 87 -11.96 -4.41 -10.36
N ALA A 88 -10.76 -4.10 -9.88
CA ALA A 88 -9.53 -4.81 -10.23
C ALA A 88 -9.59 -6.29 -9.84
N GLY A 89 -10.12 -6.60 -8.65
CA GLY A 89 -10.27 -7.97 -8.16
C GLY A 89 -11.32 -8.76 -8.94
N VAL A 90 -12.47 -8.15 -9.24
CA VAL A 90 -13.52 -8.77 -10.08
C VAL A 90 -12.97 -9.03 -11.49
N THR A 91 -12.19 -8.11 -12.04
CA THR A 91 -11.50 -8.31 -13.32
C THR A 91 -10.52 -9.47 -13.23
N ALA A 92 -9.66 -9.52 -12.22
CA ALA A 92 -8.73 -10.63 -12.03
C ALA A 92 -9.43 -11.99 -11.89
N ALA A 93 -10.62 -12.04 -11.27
CA ALA A 93 -11.42 -13.25 -11.17
C ALA A 93 -11.87 -13.81 -12.53
N GLN A 94 -11.92 -12.96 -13.56
CA GLN A 94 -12.28 -13.36 -14.93
C GLN A 94 -11.06 -13.53 -15.84
N ALA A 95 -9.83 -13.41 -15.32
CA ALA A 95 -8.62 -13.56 -16.10
C ALA A 95 -8.48 -14.98 -16.67
N PRO A 96 -7.90 -15.18 -17.88
CA PRO A 96 -7.79 -16.49 -18.51
C PRO A 96 -6.82 -17.44 -17.78
N THR A 97 -5.84 -16.90 -17.10
CA THR A 97 -4.81 -17.65 -16.38
C THR A 97 -4.41 -16.95 -15.09
N VAL A 98 -3.72 -17.66 -14.20
CA VAL A 98 -3.09 -17.10 -13.00
C VAL A 98 -2.13 -15.96 -13.35
N ARG A 99 -1.37 -16.07 -14.46
CA ARG A 99 -0.48 -15.00 -14.94
C ARG A 99 -1.23 -13.71 -15.20
N GLU A 100 -2.30 -13.78 -15.96
CA GLU A 100 -3.09 -12.58 -16.30
C GLU A 100 -3.83 -12.03 -15.08
N ALA A 101 -4.24 -12.87 -14.13
CA ALA A 101 -4.80 -12.41 -12.87
C ALA A 101 -3.76 -11.65 -12.03
N ALA A 102 -2.52 -12.19 -11.91
CA ALA A 102 -1.42 -11.51 -11.21
C ALA A 102 -1.10 -10.15 -11.85
N ARG A 103 -0.98 -10.12 -13.20
CA ARG A 103 -0.75 -8.86 -13.93
C ARG A 103 -1.87 -7.85 -13.71
N THR A 104 -3.11 -8.29 -13.67
CA THR A 104 -4.29 -7.45 -13.46
C THR A 104 -4.29 -6.84 -12.08
N LEU A 105 -4.08 -7.65 -11.03
CA LEU A 105 -4.02 -7.17 -9.65
C LEU A 105 -2.92 -6.12 -9.48
N ILE A 106 -1.73 -6.35 -10.04
CA ILE A 106 -0.61 -5.41 -9.95
C ILE A 106 -0.85 -4.15 -10.79
N ARG A 107 -1.30 -4.30 -12.05
CA ARG A 107 -1.51 -3.16 -12.94
C ARG A 107 -2.55 -2.19 -12.40
N PHE A 108 -3.65 -2.73 -11.88
CA PHE A 108 -4.77 -1.95 -11.39
C PHE A 108 -4.76 -1.76 -9.86
N GLU A 109 -3.63 -2.03 -9.20
CA GLU A 109 -3.45 -1.75 -7.77
C GLU A 109 -3.92 -0.34 -7.36
N PRO A 110 -3.67 0.76 -8.14
CA PRO A 110 -4.14 2.09 -7.76
C PRO A 110 -5.65 2.23 -7.61
N LEU A 111 -6.44 1.33 -8.20
CA LEU A 111 -7.91 1.35 -8.07
C LEU A 111 -8.36 0.92 -6.65
N TYR A 112 -7.60 0.08 -5.94
CA TYR A 112 -7.97 -0.42 -4.62
C TYR A 112 -6.94 -0.13 -3.52
N ALA A 113 -5.69 0.14 -3.87
CA ALA A 113 -4.61 0.47 -2.94
C ALA A 113 -3.69 1.52 -3.58
N ALA A 114 -3.84 2.77 -3.18
CA ALA A 114 -2.97 3.85 -3.63
C ALA A 114 -1.98 4.20 -2.51
N ASN A 115 -0.69 3.97 -2.74
CA ASN A 115 0.35 4.35 -1.79
C ASN A 115 1.41 5.21 -2.47
N TYR A 116 1.79 6.30 -1.82
CA TYR A 116 2.82 7.20 -2.33
C TYR A 116 4.24 6.71 -2.08
N ARG A 117 4.44 5.64 -1.30
CA ARG A 117 5.76 5.07 -1.01
C ARG A 117 6.26 4.15 -2.13
N GLY A 118 5.41 3.63 -2.97
CA GLY A 118 5.79 2.72 -4.04
C GLY A 118 4.61 2.11 -4.76
N ARG A 119 4.92 1.22 -5.67
CA ARG A 119 3.96 0.38 -6.38
C ARG A 119 4.46 -1.04 -6.40
N SER A 120 3.54 -1.98 -6.30
CA SER A 120 3.84 -3.39 -6.53
C SER A 120 4.23 -3.62 -8.00
N SER A 121 5.00 -4.65 -8.26
CA SER A 121 5.45 -5.00 -9.61
C SER A 121 5.31 -6.50 -9.86
N PHE A 122 5.13 -6.84 -11.13
CA PHE A 122 5.18 -8.22 -11.63
C PHE A 122 6.21 -8.31 -12.75
N HIS A 123 7.15 -9.23 -12.63
CA HIS A 123 8.15 -9.51 -13.66
C HIS A 123 8.41 -11.01 -13.74
N GLU A 124 8.83 -11.47 -14.89
CA GLU A 124 9.12 -12.89 -15.14
C GLU A 124 10.59 -13.07 -15.49
N ASP A 125 11.15 -14.20 -15.06
CA ASP A 125 12.48 -14.68 -15.41
C ASP A 125 12.40 -16.12 -16.00
N ARG A 126 13.55 -16.80 -16.10
CA ARG A 126 13.62 -18.16 -16.68
C ARG A 126 12.90 -19.22 -15.83
N GLU A 127 12.71 -19.00 -14.53
CA GLU A 127 12.20 -19.99 -13.59
C GLU A 127 10.74 -19.72 -13.17
N GLY A 128 10.25 -18.49 -13.37
CA GLY A 128 8.88 -18.14 -12.99
C GLY A 128 8.59 -16.67 -13.00
N GLY A 129 7.55 -16.25 -12.26
CA GLY A 129 7.16 -14.87 -12.10
C GLY A 129 7.19 -14.41 -10.66
N TRP A 130 7.68 -13.21 -10.47
CA TRP A 130 7.77 -12.54 -9.19
C TRP A 130 6.67 -11.51 -9.04
N MET A 131 5.92 -11.59 -7.96
CA MET A 131 5.06 -10.52 -7.47
C MET A 131 5.77 -9.83 -6.31
N ARG A 132 6.18 -8.59 -6.51
CA ARG A 132 6.94 -7.81 -5.53
C ARG A 132 6.08 -6.70 -4.95
N PHE A 133 6.03 -6.62 -3.64
CA PHE A 133 5.49 -5.50 -2.91
C PHE A 133 6.63 -4.51 -2.56
N TYR A 134 6.39 -3.21 -2.74
CA TYR A 134 7.36 -2.18 -2.41
C TYR A 134 7.66 -2.14 -0.91
N SER A 135 8.86 -1.70 -0.55
CA SER A 135 9.26 -1.58 0.84
C SER A 135 8.42 -0.55 1.61
N ILE A 136 7.97 -0.96 2.80
CA ILE A 136 7.32 -0.08 3.77
C ILE A 136 8.17 0.07 5.04
N SER A 137 9.48 -0.23 4.94
CA SER A 137 10.48 -0.03 6.01
C SER A 137 10.46 1.41 6.55
N PRO A 138 10.77 1.68 7.83
CA PRO A 138 11.16 0.69 8.85
C PRO A 138 9.99 -0.17 9.33
N TYR A 139 10.28 -1.47 9.59
CA TYR A 139 9.29 -2.43 10.05
C TYR A 139 9.11 -2.36 11.56
N ASN A 140 7.85 -2.40 11.99
CA ASN A 140 7.45 -2.35 13.39
C ASN A 140 6.13 -3.11 13.61
N ALA A 141 5.60 -3.08 14.82
CA ALA A 141 4.36 -3.77 15.19
C ALA A 141 3.11 -3.30 14.40
N TYR A 142 3.17 -2.10 13.78
CA TYR A 142 2.04 -1.53 13.05
C TYR A 142 2.02 -1.88 11.56
N ASN A 143 3.12 -2.37 10.98
CA ASN A 143 3.19 -2.52 9.52
C ASN A 143 3.65 -3.91 9.02
N ARG A 144 4.24 -4.78 9.86
CA ARG A 144 4.64 -6.14 9.45
C ARG A 144 3.45 -6.93 8.92
N PHE A 145 2.31 -6.90 9.64
CA PHE A 145 1.11 -7.61 9.24
C PHE A 145 0.58 -7.20 7.85
N VAL A 146 0.93 -6.00 7.38
CA VAL A 146 0.53 -5.54 6.03
C VAL A 146 1.23 -6.36 4.97
N VAL A 147 2.54 -6.61 5.11
CA VAL A 147 3.31 -7.47 4.20
C VAL A 147 2.75 -8.89 4.24
N ASP A 148 2.55 -9.43 5.44
CA ASP A 148 1.99 -10.78 5.66
C ASP A 148 0.66 -10.95 4.96
N SER A 149 -0.27 -9.99 5.18
CA SER A 149 -1.61 -10.05 4.64
C SER A 149 -1.62 -9.90 3.11
N LEU A 150 -0.72 -9.10 2.57
CA LEU A 150 -0.66 -8.86 1.13
C LEU A 150 -0.10 -10.07 0.37
N LEU A 151 1.07 -10.58 0.78
CA LEU A 151 1.71 -11.70 0.09
C LEU A 151 0.87 -12.98 0.21
N CYS A 152 0.37 -13.29 1.41
CA CYS A 152 -0.56 -14.39 1.62
C CYS A 152 -1.88 -14.18 0.88
N GLY A 153 -2.38 -12.94 0.83
CA GLY A 153 -3.59 -12.57 0.12
C GLY A 153 -3.47 -12.79 -1.39
N TRP A 154 -2.35 -12.43 -1.99
CA TRP A 154 -2.10 -12.70 -3.42
C TRP A 154 -2.13 -14.21 -3.72
N LEU A 155 -1.46 -15.04 -2.91
CA LEU A 155 -1.50 -16.50 -3.07
C LEU A 155 -2.93 -17.04 -2.97
N ARG A 156 -3.70 -16.57 -1.99
CA ARG A 156 -5.10 -16.96 -1.81
C ARG A 156 -5.97 -16.57 -3.00
N GLN A 157 -5.83 -15.34 -3.48
CA GLN A 157 -6.58 -14.80 -4.60
C GLN A 157 -6.25 -15.55 -5.91
N LEU A 158 -4.96 -15.82 -6.16
CA LEU A 158 -4.53 -16.59 -7.34
C LEU A 158 -4.97 -18.04 -7.28
N SER A 159 -4.99 -18.65 -6.09
CA SER A 159 -5.56 -19.99 -5.88
C SER A 159 -7.05 -20.02 -6.17
N THR A 160 -7.77 -18.95 -5.85
CA THR A 160 -9.21 -18.82 -6.19
C THR A 160 -9.40 -18.77 -7.71
N VAL A 161 -8.57 -18.01 -8.44
CA VAL A 161 -8.61 -17.95 -9.92
C VAL A 161 -8.32 -19.31 -10.55
N ALA A 162 -7.36 -20.06 -10.01
CA ALA A 162 -6.98 -21.38 -10.53
C ALA A 162 -7.99 -22.48 -10.17
N GLY A 163 -8.93 -22.25 -9.24
CA GLY A 163 -9.79 -23.29 -8.68
C GLY A 163 -9.04 -24.36 -7.89
N GLN A 164 -7.76 -24.15 -7.60
CA GLN A 164 -6.89 -25.07 -6.87
C GLN A 164 -5.78 -24.31 -6.15
N ASN A 165 -5.05 -24.98 -5.24
CA ASN A 165 -3.95 -24.37 -4.52
C ASN A 165 -2.80 -23.96 -5.47
N VAL A 166 -2.35 -22.72 -5.36
CA VAL A 166 -1.19 -22.16 -6.07
C VAL A 166 -0.09 -21.90 -5.03
N PRO A 167 0.86 -22.84 -4.87
CA PRO A 167 1.95 -22.65 -3.91
C PRO A 167 2.96 -21.63 -4.43
N ALA A 168 3.54 -20.85 -3.52
CA ALA A 168 4.73 -20.09 -3.83
C ALA A 168 5.92 -21.03 -4.00
N LEU A 169 6.73 -20.80 -5.04
CA LEU A 169 8.02 -21.46 -5.21
C LEU A 169 9.03 -20.92 -4.19
N GLN A 170 8.95 -19.63 -3.89
CA GLN A 170 9.80 -18.93 -2.93
C GLN A 170 9.02 -17.72 -2.37
N LEU A 171 9.25 -17.43 -1.09
CA LEU A 171 8.73 -16.23 -0.42
C LEU A 171 9.91 -15.49 0.23
N GLU A 172 10.04 -14.22 -0.03
CA GLU A 172 11.08 -13.34 0.50
C GLU A 172 10.47 -12.19 1.29
N ILE A 173 11.00 -11.93 2.47
CA ILE A 173 10.52 -10.92 3.42
C ILE A 173 11.69 -10.04 3.84
N GLU A 174 11.53 -8.72 3.79
CA GLU A 174 12.59 -7.76 4.15
C GLU A 174 12.91 -7.75 5.66
N PHE A 175 11.93 -7.94 6.53
CA PHE A 175 12.18 -7.91 7.98
C PHE A 175 12.75 -9.25 8.49
N ALA A 176 13.42 -9.18 9.63
CA ALA A 176 13.97 -10.35 10.31
C ALA A 176 12.85 -11.33 10.71
N ALA A 177 13.18 -12.62 10.80
CA ALA A 177 12.24 -13.67 11.17
C ALA A 177 11.48 -13.28 12.47
N PRO A 178 10.15 -13.18 12.44
CA PRO A 178 9.36 -12.89 13.62
C PRO A 178 9.17 -14.14 14.48
N ASP A 179 8.71 -13.97 15.71
CA ASP A 179 8.44 -15.09 16.64
C ASP A 179 7.43 -16.11 16.08
N TYR A 180 6.57 -15.67 15.15
CA TYR A 180 5.60 -16.52 14.44
C TYR A 180 6.09 -17.02 13.07
N ALA A 181 7.41 -17.01 12.82
CA ALA A 181 7.99 -17.44 11.54
C ALA A 181 7.55 -18.87 11.14
N ALA A 182 7.29 -19.75 12.10
CA ALA A 182 6.79 -21.11 11.85
C ALA A 182 5.39 -21.15 11.19
N CYS A 183 4.65 -20.05 11.20
CA CYS A 183 3.34 -19.95 10.53
C CYS A 183 3.44 -19.70 9.02
N TYR A 184 4.64 -19.35 8.51
CA TYR A 184 4.88 -19.17 7.09
C TYR A 184 5.17 -20.50 6.38
N PRO A 185 5.03 -20.55 5.04
CA PRO A 185 5.52 -21.68 4.26
C PRO A 185 7.02 -21.95 4.51
N ALA A 186 7.41 -23.22 4.46
CA ALA A 186 8.79 -23.66 4.73
C ALA A 186 9.86 -23.03 3.79
N ASN A 187 9.45 -22.58 2.60
CA ASN A 187 10.29 -21.92 1.60
C ASN A 187 10.34 -20.38 1.76
N THR A 188 10.12 -19.87 2.97
CA THR A 188 10.19 -18.43 3.28
C THR A 188 11.59 -18.06 3.77
N ALA A 189 12.17 -17.02 3.17
CA ALA A 189 13.42 -16.39 3.59
C ALA A 189 13.14 -15.01 4.20
N PHE A 190 13.81 -14.69 5.30
CA PHE A 190 13.68 -13.41 6.02
C PHE A 190 14.97 -12.60 5.94
N GLY A 191 14.89 -11.29 6.17
CA GLY A 191 16.04 -10.39 6.05
C GLY A 191 16.50 -10.19 4.60
N CYS A 192 15.60 -10.38 3.65
CA CYS A 192 15.87 -10.23 2.22
C CYS A 192 15.82 -8.75 1.79
N GLU A 193 16.23 -8.49 0.54
CA GLU A 193 16.19 -7.14 -0.04
C GLU A 193 14.77 -6.68 -0.37
N HIS A 194 13.84 -7.62 -0.60
CA HIS A 194 12.49 -7.33 -1.08
C HIS A 194 11.42 -8.17 -0.37
N ASN A 195 10.20 -7.63 -0.33
CA ASN A 195 9.00 -8.41 0.00
C ASN A 195 8.42 -8.95 -1.31
N GLN A 196 8.55 -10.22 -1.58
CA GLN A 196 8.08 -10.78 -2.84
C GLN A 196 7.79 -12.28 -2.75
N LEU A 197 6.97 -12.74 -3.66
CA LEU A 197 6.71 -14.16 -3.86
C LEU A 197 7.00 -14.57 -5.31
N ARG A 198 7.50 -15.79 -5.48
CA ARG A 198 7.77 -16.39 -6.77
C ARG A 198 6.78 -17.50 -7.06
N LEU A 199 6.23 -17.50 -8.26
CA LEU A 199 5.38 -18.56 -8.80
C LEU A 199 6.10 -19.25 -9.96
N SER A 200 6.02 -20.58 -10.02
CA SER A 200 6.55 -21.33 -11.18
C SER A 200 5.76 -21.01 -12.45
N HIS A 201 6.41 -21.19 -13.61
CA HIS A 201 5.69 -21.08 -14.90
C HIS A 201 4.51 -22.03 -15.01
N ALA A 202 4.61 -23.23 -14.40
CA ALA A 202 3.49 -24.17 -14.34
C ALA A 202 2.28 -23.57 -13.60
N CYS A 203 2.50 -22.96 -12.42
CA CYS A 203 1.44 -22.26 -11.68
C CYS A 203 0.89 -21.07 -12.47
N LEU A 204 1.76 -20.25 -13.08
CA LEU A 204 1.34 -19.09 -13.86
C LEU A 204 0.46 -19.46 -15.07
N ASN A 205 0.67 -20.63 -15.65
CA ASN A 205 -0.06 -21.15 -16.80
C ASN A 205 -1.38 -21.87 -16.45
N LEU A 206 -1.68 -22.03 -15.15
CA LEU A 206 -2.95 -22.62 -14.73
C LEU A 206 -4.10 -21.79 -15.30
N ARG A 207 -5.05 -22.49 -15.93
CA ARG A 207 -6.24 -21.89 -16.51
C ARG A 207 -7.27 -21.60 -15.43
N ASN A 208 -8.01 -20.53 -15.63
CA ASN A 208 -9.17 -20.21 -14.82
C ASN A 208 -10.39 -20.97 -15.37
N PRO A 209 -11.01 -21.86 -14.61
CA PRO A 209 -12.20 -22.59 -15.07
C PRO A 209 -13.40 -21.68 -15.29
N ASP A 210 -13.48 -20.54 -14.58
CA ASP A 210 -14.61 -19.59 -14.66
C ASP A 210 -14.34 -18.43 -15.66
N HIS A 211 -13.30 -18.54 -16.51
CA HIS A 211 -12.95 -17.51 -17.48
C HIS A 211 -14.05 -17.29 -18.51
N CYS A 212 -14.50 -16.03 -18.63
CA CYS A 212 -15.41 -15.60 -19.68
C CYS A 212 -14.72 -14.49 -20.52
N PRO A 213 -14.35 -14.75 -21.79
CA PRO A 213 -13.58 -13.82 -22.61
C PRO A 213 -14.24 -12.46 -22.80
N SER A 214 -15.55 -12.43 -23.06
CA SER A 214 -16.28 -11.17 -23.26
C SER A 214 -16.36 -10.33 -21.99
N THR A 215 -16.66 -10.97 -20.86
CA THR A 215 -16.67 -10.32 -19.55
C THR A 215 -15.29 -9.81 -19.18
N TRP A 216 -14.24 -10.61 -19.37
CA TRP A 216 -12.86 -10.23 -19.15
C TRP A 216 -12.48 -8.96 -19.93
N GLN A 217 -12.72 -8.92 -21.23
CA GLN A 217 -12.40 -7.76 -22.06
C GLN A 217 -13.16 -6.51 -21.62
N HIS A 218 -14.44 -6.63 -21.31
CA HIS A 218 -15.25 -5.51 -20.85
C HIS A 218 -14.75 -4.95 -19.50
N LEU A 219 -14.47 -5.82 -18.54
CA LEU A 219 -13.95 -5.42 -17.24
C LEU A 219 -12.55 -4.77 -17.34
N LEU A 220 -11.69 -5.26 -18.23
CA LEU A 220 -10.40 -4.62 -18.51
C LEU A 220 -10.59 -3.18 -19.02
N GLN A 221 -11.51 -2.97 -19.97
CA GLN A 221 -11.81 -1.62 -20.47
C GLN A 221 -12.31 -0.70 -19.35
N LEU A 222 -13.16 -1.19 -18.46
CA LEU A 222 -13.63 -0.41 -17.30
C LEU A 222 -12.48 -0.08 -16.35
N CYS A 223 -11.56 -1.02 -16.08
CA CYS A 223 -10.37 -0.77 -15.28
C CYS A 223 -9.48 0.31 -15.90
N GLU A 224 -9.25 0.26 -17.22
CA GLU A 224 -8.46 1.28 -17.92
C GLU A 224 -9.11 2.66 -17.81
N GLN A 225 -10.41 2.75 -18.07
CA GLN A 225 -11.16 4.00 -17.99
C GLN A 225 -11.09 4.61 -16.59
N GLU A 226 -11.26 3.79 -15.55
CA GLU A 226 -11.20 4.26 -14.17
C GLU A 226 -9.75 4.66 -13.77
N LEU A 227 -8.74 3.91 -14.23
CA LEU A 227 -7.34 4.26 -14.02
C LEU A 227 -7.00 5.59 -14.72
N GLU A 228 -7.45 5.79 -15.96
CA GLU A 228 -7.30 7.05 -16.66
C GLU A 228 -8.01 8.20 -15.92
N ARG A 229 -9.23 7.97 -15.46
CA ARG A 229 -9.97 8.96 -14.66
C ARG A 229 -9.19 9.39 -13.43
N LEU A 230 -8.64 8.44 -12.66
CA LEU A 230 -7.80 8.73 -11.51
C LEU A 230 -6.54 9.52 -11.87
N THR A 231 -5.99 9.31 -13.07
CA THR A 231 -4.78 10.02 -13.52
C THR A 231 -5.05 11.38 -14.15
N ARG A 232 -6.19 11.56 -14.83
CA ARG A 232 -6.58 12.83 -15.48
C ARG A 232 -6.98 13.92 -14.49
N ILE A 233 -7.54 13.57 -13.33
CA ILE A 233 -8.02 14.53 -12.31
C ILE A 233 -6.85 15.17 -11.54
N ARG A 234 -5.61 14.70 -11.72
CA ARG A 234 -4.45 15.13 -10.94
C ARG A 234 -3.69 16.25 -11.63
N THR A 235 -3.50 17.37 -10.93
CA THR A 235 -2.57 18.42 -11.33
C THR A 235 -1.15 17.85 -11.45
N LEU A 236 -0.28 18.52 -12.19
CA LEU A 236 1.14 18.12 -12.27
C LEU A 236 1.78 18.13 -10.87
N GLY A 237 1.41 19.10 -10.02
CA GLY A 237 1.84 19.17 -8.63
C GLY A 237 1.47 17.93 -7.82
N GLU A 238 0.24 17.43 -7.94
CA GLU A 238 -0.20 16.19 -7.27
C GLU A 238 0.54 14.95 -7.77
N ARG A 239 0.76 14.86 -9.08
CA ARG A 239 1.57 13.77 -9.67
C ARG A 239 2.99 13.75 -9.15
N ILE A 240 3.60 14.92 -8.99
CA ILE A 240 4.94 15.06 -8.40
C ILE A 240 4.92 14.63 -6.94
N GLY A 241 3.95 15.10 -6.14
CA GLY A 241 3.80 14.71 -4.73
C GLY A 241 3.78 13.19 -4.55
N GLN A 242 3.13 12.45 -5.46
CA GLN A 242 3.11 10.98 -5.43
C GLN A 242 4.48 10.35 -5.75
N LEU A 243 5.26 10.94 -6.66
CA LEU A 243 6.60 10.47 -6.98
C LEU A 243 7.60 10.76 -5.87
N LEU A 244 7.36 11.82 -5.08
CA LEU A 244 8.26 12.21 -4.00
C LEU A 244 8.29 11.21 -2.84
N GLY A 245 7.17 10.53 -2.54
CA GLY A 245 7.11 9.54 -1.46
C GLY A 245 8.20 8.45 -1.59
N PRO A 246 8.24 7.69 -2.70
CA PRO A 246 9.29 6.71 -2.95
C PRO A 246 10.71 7.30 -2.99
N LEU A 247 10.86 8.50 -3.56
CA LEU A 247 12.16 9.15 -3.72
C LEU A 247 12.74 9.69 -2.40
N LEU A 248 11.88 9.98 -1.40
CA LEU A 248 12.32 10.39 -0.05
C LEU A 248 12.93 9.23 0.74
N ASN A 249 12.62 7.99 0.41
CA ASN A 249 13.20 6.81 1.04
C ASN A 249 14.72 6.78 0.85
N GLY A 250 15.49 6.75 1.91
CA GLY A 250 16.96 6.66 1.87
C GLY A 250 17.70 7.87 2.43
N GLY A 251 16.99 8.78 3.13
CA GLY A 251 17.63 9.86 3.89
C GLY A 251 18.19 11.01 3.03
N ARG A 252 17.79 11.10 1.75
CA ARG A 252 18.25 12.20 0.89
C ARG A 252 17.08 12.99 0.28
N GLU A 253 17.36 14.24 -0.06
CA GLU A 253 16.39 15.11 -0.73
C GLU A 253 16.29 14.76 -2.23
N PRO A 254 15.09 14.46 -2.75
CA PRO A 254 14.86 14.26 -4.17
C PRO A 254 15.11 15.54 -4.97
N THR A 255 15.69 15.39 -6.17
CA THR A 255 15.95 16.49 -7.08
C THR A 255 14.84 16.64 -8.12
N LEU A 256 14.73 17.85 -8.71
CA LEU A 256 13.82 18.09 -9.84
C LEU A 256 14.13 17.17 -11.04
N ASP A 257 15.43 16.91 -11.28
CA ASP A 257 15.87 16.09 -12.41
C ASP A 257 15.44 14.63 -12.26
N GLU A 258 15.48 14.08 -11.04
CA GLU A 258 14.98 12.72 -10.74
C GLU A 258 13.50 12.61 -11.00
N VAL A 259 12.71 13.59 -10.54
CA VAL A 259 11.26 13.62 -10.78
C VAL A 259 10.95 13.80 -12.27
N ALA A 260 11.72 14.64 -12.98
CA ALA A 260 11.58 14.85 -14.42
C ALA A 260 11.87 13.57 -15.20
N ALA A 261 12.90 12.81 -14.81
CA ALA A 261 13.21 11.50 -15.38
C ALA A 261 12.06 10.48 -15.16
N CYS A 262 11.48 10.43 -13.95
CA CYS A 262 10.32 9.58 -13.68
C CYS A 262 9.09 9.95 -14.53
N LEU A 263 8.90 11.24 -14.82
CA LEU A 263 7.82 11.74 -15.66
C LEU A 263 8.14 11.66 -17.18
N LYS A 264 9.37 11.28 -17.54
CA LYS A 264 9.87 11.21 -18.91
C LYS A 264 9.74 12.55 -19.67
N ILE A 265 10.02 13.66 -18.98
CA ILE A 265 10.05 15.02 -19.56
C ILE A 265 11.32 15.74 -19.13
N PRO A 266 11.84 16.69 -19.93
CA PRO A 266 12.99 17.50 -19.53
C PRO A 266 12.69 18.34 -18.28
N ALA A 267 13.68 18.51 -17.39
CA ALA A 267 13.53 19.27 -16.14
C ALA A 267 13.11 20.73 -16.37
N TRP A 268 13.61 21.36 -17.45
CA TRP A 268 13.19 22.72 -17.81
C TRP A 268 11.70 22.80 -18.19
N THR A 269 11.18 21.77 -18.88
CA THR A 269 9.73 21.66 -19.20
C THR A 269 8.92 21.50 -17.94
N LEU A 270 9.39 20.64 -17.01
CA LEU A 270 8.74 20.43 -15.71
C LEU A 270 8.65 21.74 -14.92
N ARG A 271 9.77 22.46 -14.81
CA ARG A 271 9.83 23.76 -14.12
C ARG A 271 8.85 24.77 -14.72
N ARG A 272 8.83 24.90 -16.05
CA ARG A 272 7.92 25.83 -16.76
C ARG A 272 6.45 25.49 -16.52
N ARG A 273 6.10 24.20 -16.56
CA ARG A 273 4.71 23.77 -16.30
C ARG A 273 4.27 24.03 -14.86
N LEU A 274 5.15 23.79 -13.88
CA LEU A 274 4.87 24.11 -12.47
C LEU A 274 4.66 25.61 -12.27
N THR A 275 5.49 26.45 -12.88
CA THR A 275 5.29 27.92 -12.82
C THR A 275 3.94 28.32 -13.42
N HIS A 276 3.53 27.68 -14.52
CA HIS A 276 2.22 27.93 -15.13
C HIS A 276 1.05 27.47 -14.22
N GLU A 277 1.23 26.43 -13.42
CA GLU A 277 0.29 25.99 -12.38
C GLU A 277 0.36 26.84 -11.09
N GLY A 278 1.19 27.89 -11.05
CA GLY A 278 1.35 28.77 -9.90
C GLY A 278 2.09 28.13 -8.71
N THR A 279 2.90 27.09 -8.95
CA THR A 279 3.64 26.38 -7.92
C THR A 279 5.10 26.15 -8.29
N GLN A 280 5.89 25.64 -7.34
CA GLN A 280 7.29 25.31 -7.53
C GLN A 280 7.60 23.93 -6.91
N PHE A 281 8.58 23.23 -7.47
CA PHE A 281 9.01 21.92 -6.98
C PHE A 281 9.32 21.91 -5.47
N ARG A 282 10.05 22.93 -4.99
CA ARG A 282 10.43 23.05 -3.57
C ARG A 282 9.20 23.21 -2.64
N GLN A 283 8.16 23.89 -3.12
CA GLN A 283 6.91 24.01 -2.40
C GLN A 283 6.20 22.66 -2.31
N ILE A 284 6.06 21.94 -3.43
CA ILE A 284 5.45 20.62 -3.47
C ILE A 284 6.21 19.63 -2.57
N LEU A 285 7.55 19.66 -2.60
CA LEU A 285 8.39 18.84 -1.74
C LEU A 285 8.15 19.13 -0.25
N ASN A 286 8.11 20.41 0.14
CA ASN A 286 7.85 20.81 1.52
C ASN A 286 6.43 20.46 1.97
N ASP A 287 5.43 20.65 1.12
CA ASP A 287 4.03 20.28 1.42
C ASP A 287 3.91 18.75 1.58
N THR A 288 4.52 17.98 0.68
CA THR A 288 4.57 16.51 0.78
C THR A 288 5.24 16.07 2.09
N ARG A 289 6.40 16.63 2.42
CA ARG A 289 7.10 16.35 3.68
C ARG A 289 6.27 16.68 4.90
N ARG A 290 5.60 17.84 4.91
CA ARG A 290 4.72 18.26 6.01
C ARG A 290 3.59 17.25 6.22
N ASP A 291 2.89 16.89 5.16
CA ASP A 291 1.72 16.02 5.23
C ASP A 291 2.10 14.60 5.65
N LEU A 292 3.22 14.09 5.13
CA LEU A 292 3.80 12.82 5.57
C LEU A 292 4.24 12.87 7.04
N ALA A 293 4.91 13.96 7.47
CA ALA A 293 5.33 14.15 8.85
C ALA A 293 4.14 14.12 9.82
N GLN A 294 3.08 14.88 9.51
CA GLN A 294 1.87 14.89 10.32
C GLN A 294 1.25 13.50 10.43
N THR A 295 1.25 12.75 9.34
CA THR A 295 0.72 11.39 9.31
C THR A 295 1.58 10.44 10.14
N TYR A 296 2.90 10.43 9.95
CA TYR A 296 3.81 9.59 10.74
C TYR A 296 3.72 9.89 12.24
N ILE A 297 3.70 11.18 12.62
CA ILE A 297 3.64 11.57 14.03
C ILE A 297 2.31 11.16 14.67
N ARG A 298 1.19 11.36 13.96
CA ARG A 298 -0.15 11.05 14.45
C ARG A 298 -0.43 9.55 14.50
N ASP A 299 0.00 8.83 13.46
CA ASP A 299 -0.51 7.49 13.15
C ASP A 299 0.51 6.37 13.37
N THR A 300 1.74 6.70 13.83
CA THR A 300 2.78 5.71 14.13
C THR A 300 3.51 6.03 15.43
N GLU A 301 4.23 5.02 15.95
CA GLU A 301 5.14 5.16 17.12
C GLU A 301 6.59 5.44 16.71
N LEU A 302 6.85 5.78 15.44
CA LEU A 302 8.20 6.05 14.97
C LEU A 302 8.88 7.15 15.78
N ALA A 303 10.16 6.95 16.08
CA ALA A 303 10.99 8.00 16.67
C ALA A 303 11.18 9.16 15.70
N PHE A 304 11.40 10.37 16.21
CA PHE A 304 11.55 11.54 15.33
C PHE A 304 12.78 11.46 14.41
N GLY A 305 13.82 10.71 14.82
CA GLY A 305 14.96 10.39 13.97
C GLY A 305 14.58 9.52 12.76
N GLU A 306 13.76 8.50 12.99
CA GLU A 306 13.23 7.63 11.91
C GLU A 306 12.33 8.42 10.95
N ILE A 307 11.47 9.29 11.49
CA ILE A 307 10.62 10.15 10.66
C ILE A 307 11.49 11.13 9.83
N ALA A 308 12.54 11.70 10.44
CA ALA A 308 13.47 12.56 9.72
C ALA A 308 14.12 11.83 8.53
N TYR A 309 14.60 10.61 8.77
CA TYR A 309 15.19 9.76 7.74
C TYR A 309 14.20 9.46 6.60
N LEU A 310 12.97 9.05 6.94
CA LEU A 310 11.91 8.75 5.96
C LEU A 310 11.48 9.96 5.13
N LEU A 311 11.71 11.16 5.64
CA LEU A 311 11.38 12.42 4.95
C LEU A 311 12.59 13.05 4.26
N GLY A 312 13.74 12.34 4.21
CA GLY A 312 14.95 12.80 3.56
C GLY A 312 15.58 14.01 4.24
N PHE A 313 15.52 14.10 5.58
CA PHE A 313 16.26 15.10 6.36
C PHE A 313 17.60 14.55 6.81
N ALA A 314 18.61 15.41 6.80
CA ALA A 314 19.95 15.05 7.24
C ALA A 314 20.05 14.73 8.76
N SER A 315 19.12 15.25 9.58
CA SER A 315 19.08 14.98 11.02
C SER A 315 17.68 15.19 11.61
N ALA A 316 17.46 14.62 12.81
CA ALA A 316 16.24 14.82 13.59
C ALA A 316 15.99 16.29 13.93
N GLU A 317 17.05 17.05 14.23
CA GLU A 317 16.95 18.49 14.54
C GLU A 317 16.53 19.31 13.33
N ALA A 318 17.04 18.98 12.13
CA ALA A 318 16.65 19.63 10.90
C ALA A 318 15.14 19.39 10.62
N PHE A 319 14.68 18.17 10.83
CA PHE A 319 13.27 17.82 10.75
C PHE A 319 12.42 18.59 11.78
N GLN A 320 12.83 18.61 13.07
CA GLN A 320 12.06 19.28 14.12
C GLN A 320 11.92 20.78 13.86
N ARG A 321 12.99 21.44 13.38
CA ARG A 321 12.94 22.86 12.98
C ARG A 321 11.98 23.08 11.80
N ALA A 322 12.04 22.22 10.79
CA ALA A 322 11.15 22.29 9.64
C ALA A 322 9.68 22.07 10.03
N PHE A 323 9.40 21.06 10.87
CA PHE A 323 8.07 20.75 11.34
C PHE A 323 7.47 21.88 12.18
N LYS A 324 8.23 22.48 13.10
CA LYS A 324 7.78 23.62 13.89
C LYS A 324 7.45 24.83 12.99
N ARG A 325 8.24 25.05 11.94
CA ARG A 325 7.94 26.11 10.95
C ARG A 325 6.64 25.83 10.15
N TRP A 326 6.34 24.57 9.84
CA TRP A 326 5.14 24.20 9.07
C TRP A 326 3.87 24.17 9.90
N CYS A 327 3.98 23.70 11.16
CA CYS A 327 2.82 23.38 12.00
C CYS A 327 2.69 24.28 13.22
N THR A 328 3.63 25.24 13.44
CA THR A 328 3.68 26.18 14.57
C THR A 328 3.93 25.52 15.93
N VAL A 329 3.85 24.22 16.02
CA VAL A 329 4.10 23.40 17.22
C VAL A 329 5.23 22.41 16.99
N THR A 330 5.86 21.91 18.04
CA THR A 330 6.88 20.88 17.93
C THR A 330 6.27 19.51 17.58
N PRO A 331 7.03 18.56 16.98
CA PRO A 331 6.54 17.21 16.73
C PRO A 331 6.04 16.51 18.00
N GLY A 332 6.69 16.74 19.15
CA GLY A 332 6.29 16.17 20.43
C GLY A 332 4.96 16.72 20.95
N GLU A 333 4.76 18.03 20.86
CA GLU A 333 3.47 18.68 21.17
C GLU A 333 2.37 18.17 20.24
N TYR A 334 2.63 18.10 18.94
CA TYR A 334 1.68 17.61 17.96
C TYR A 334 1.26 16.17 18.25
N ARG A 335 2.21 15.29 18.62
CA ARG A 335 1.92 13.89 18.99
C ARG A 335 1.02 13.81 20.22
N ARG A 336 1.26 14.62 21.24
CA ARG A 336 0.44 14.63 22.46
C ARG A 336 -0.98 15.12 22.23
N THR A 337 -1.17 16.22 21.50
CA THR A 337 -2.49 16.83 21.25
C THR A 337 -3.41 15.97 20.37
N ARG A 338 -2.86 15.04 19.59
CA ARG A 338 -3.64 14.20 18.66
C ARG A 338 -3.91 12.79 19.17
N ARG A 339 -3.38 12.43 20.34
CA ARG A 339 -3.66 11.18 21.06
C ARG A 339 -4.81 11.30 22.07
N GLN A 340 -5.26 12.51 22.36
CA GLN A 340 -6.47 12.82 23.10
C GLN A 340 -7.65 12.97 22.11
#